data_2a1b4cbb2fa12446a15ba57c1ec47b23
#
_entry.id   2a1b4cbb2fa12446a15ba57c1ec47b23
#
_cell.length_a   1.000
_cell.length_b   1.000
_cell.length_c   1.000
_cell.angle_alpha   90.00
_cell.angle_beta   90.00
_cell.angle_gamma   90.00
#
_symmetry.space_group_name_H-M   'P 1'
#
loop_
_entity.id
_entity.type
_entity.pdbx_description
1 polymer ?
#
loop_
_entity_poly.entity_id
_entity_poly.type
_entity_poly.pdbx_seq_one_letter_code
_entity_poly.pdbx_strand_id
1 'polypeptide(L)'
;TVLIVTNRPAIANSWYSDYVRFLGRESGYLFVSHVDALAGQPHVLDEQGYLDAAAQGEELYKRIEFVSLQDMKGSKYFGGEYDKLRHLTELNWDVLVIDEAHEGVDTYKTDLAFDRIHRRFTLHLSGTPFKALANDKFAGNAIFNWTYADEQAAKRSWQGAPGQQNPYANLPMLNLYTYQMSEIIRDEIQQGVEIDGETQEFAFDLNEFFKVKPSGSFEHDAEVDRFLDAMTTQNKFPFSTPELRAELKHTFWLLNRVDSARALAKKLQAHPAFRDYEVILAAGDGKLDDTDENQKSFDRVKAAIAHHEKTITLSVGQLTTGVTIPEWSAVLMLSNLKSPALYMQAAFRAQNPCLFHENGIFRRKENAYVFDFDPARTLLIYEQFANDLSQDTASGKGDTDERKAHIQTLLNFFPVIGEDEEGEMIPLDAEKVLSIPRKIKSKEVVRMGFQSNFLFQNISNVFSAPQEVLDILQNFQPISEAKAKPIQITPDTGADLSLNDKGEVDLDEGYVIGKAADVFGAKIYESTRRWTPPCRP
;
A
#
# COMPACT_ATOMS: atom_id res chain seq x y z
N THR A 1 7.19 29.92 -15.14
CA THR A 1 7.65 28.61 -15.65
C THR A 1 7.59 27.58 -14.53
N VAL A 2 6.98 26.41 -14.83
CA VAL A 2 6.80 25.32 -13.87
C VAL A 2 7.38 24.04 -14.47
N LEU A 3 8.24 23.36 -13.73
CA LEU A 3 8.73 22.04 -14.08
C LEU A 3 8.12 21.02 -13.12
N ILE A 4 7.45 20.01 -13.68
CA ILE A 4 6.85 18.91 -12.93
C ILE A 4 7.69 17.66 -13.18
N VAL A 5 8.18 17.05 -12.12
CA VAL A 5 8.97 15.81 -12.18
C VAL A 5 8.31 14.75 -11.32
N THR A 6 8.13 13.57 -11.89
CA THR A 6 7.60 12.41 -11.17
C THR A 6 8.43 11.16 -11.45
N ASN A 7 8.41 10.22 -10.52
CA ASN A 7 9.04 8.91 -10.73
C ASN A 7 8.26 8.02 -11.72
N ARG A 8 6.97 8.30 -11.93
CA ARG A 8 6.05 7.46 -12.73
C ARG A 8 5.51 8.19 -13.95
N PRO A 9 5.99 7.87 -15.17
CA PRO A 9 5.48 8.48 -16.41
C PRO A 9 3.98 8.32 -16.61
N ALA A 10 3.37 7.26 -16.09
CA ALA A 10 1.92 7.02 -16.19
C ALA A 10 1.05 8.13 -15.57
N ILE A 11 1.60 8.90 -14.63
CA ILE A 11 0.89 10.05 -14.01
C ILE A 11 0.78 11.25 -14.97
N ALA A 12 1.52 11.27 -16.06
CA ALA A 12 1.50 12.34 -17.05
C ALA A 12 0.08 12.70 -17.53
N ASN A 13 -0.75 11.67 -17.77
CA ASN A 13 -2.14 11.86 -18.21
C ASN A 13 -2.99 12.60 -17.16
N SER A 14 -2.77 12.38 -15.87
CA SER A 14 -3.49 13.08 -14.80
C SER A 14 -3.11 14.57 -14.79
N TRP A 15 -1.82 14.88 -14.83
CA TRP A 15 -1.32 16.25 -14.91
C TRP A 15 -1.81 16.98 -16.16
N TYR A 16 -1.79 16.30 -17.31
CA TYR A 16 -2.34 16.85 -18.54
C TYR A 16 -3.84 17.11 -18.45
N SER A 17 -4.61 16.19 -17.89
CA SER A 17 -6.06 16.37 -17.70
C SER A 17 -6.36 17.55 -16.79
N ASP A 18 -5.59 17.74 -15.73
CA ASP A 18 -5.74 18.88 -14.83
C ASP A 18 -5.32 20.19 -15.51
N TYR A 19 -4.26 20.19 -16.31
CA TYR A 19 -3.92 21.33 -17.14
C TYR A 19 -5.08 21.74 -18.06
N VAL A 20 -5.66 20.78 -18.78
CA VAL A 20 -6.79 21.06 -19.70
C VAL A 20 -8.01 21.57 -18.93
N ARG A 21 -8.29 20.99 -17.76
CA ARG A 21 -9.46 21.33 -16.95
C ARG A 21 -9.38 22.69 -16.29
N PHE A 22 -8.22 23.07 -15.76
CA PHE A 22 -8.08 24.25 -14.91
C PHE A 22 -7.44 25.44 -15.61
N LEU A 23 -6.59 25.22 -16.58
CA LEU A 23 -5.84 26.25 -17.27
C LEU A 23 -6.23 26.32 -18.75
N GLY A 24 -5.94 25.28 -19.50
CA GLY A 24 -6.10 25.29 -20.95
C GLY A 24 -5.17 26.28 -21.66
N ARG A 25 -5.21 26.26 -22.98
CA ARG A 25 -4.33 27.11 -23.83
C ARG A 25 -4.60 28.62 -23.68
N GLU A 26 -5.85 28.98 -23.41
CA GLU A 26 -6.27 30.40 -23.27
C GLU A 26 -5.72 31.06 -21.99
N SER A 27 -5.18 30.30 -21.05
CA SER A 27 -4.55 30.80 -19.82
C SER A 27 -3.21 31.49 -20.04
N GLY A 28 -2.64 31.42 -21.26
CA GLY A 28 -1.28 31.83 -21.55
C GLY A 28 -0.20 30.83 -21.06
N TYR A 29 -0.60 29.66 -20.56
CA TYR A 29 0.31 28.57 -20.25
C TYR A 29 0.29 27.53 -21.37
N LEU A 30 1.47 27.05 -21.77
CA LEU A 30 1.64 25.96 -22.72
C LEU A 30 2.19 24.74 -22.00
N PHE A 31 1.62 23.57 -22.31
CA PHE A 31 2.04 22.30 -21.72
C PHE A 31 3.07 21.62 -22.62
N VAL A 32 4.25 21.34 -22.06
CA VAL A 32 5.39 20.75 -22.78
C VAL A 32 5.71 19.38 -22.17
N SER A 33 5.85 18.36 -23.01
CA SER A 33 6.27 17.04 -22.56
C SER A 33 6.80 16.19 -23.71
N HIS A 34 7.77 15.33 -23.40
CA HIS A 34 8.34 14.31 -24.30
C HIS A 34 7.94 12.88 -23.89
N VAL A 35 7.04 12.74 -22.91
CA VAL A 35 6.61 11.43 -22.41
C VAL A 35 5.68 10.77 -23.42
N ASP A 36 5.98 9.53 -23.81
CA ASP A 36 5.22 8.77 -24.81
C ASP A 36 3.73 8.66 -24.51
N ALA A 37 3.35 8.57 -23.20
CA ALA A 37 1.96 8.54 -22.77
C ALA A 37 1.14 9.79 -23.17
N LEU A 38 1.81 10.90 -23.49
CA LEU A 38 1.19 12.14 -23.94
C LEU A 38 1.37 12.39 -25.44
N ALA A 39 1.99 11.48 -26.17
CA ALA A 39 2.20 11.61 -27.60
C ALA A 39 0.88 11.74 -28.36
N GLY A 40 0.75 12.79 -29.15
CA GLY A 40 -0.46 13.04 -29.94
C GLY A 40 -1.65 13.63 -29.16
N GLN A 41 -1.49 13.91 -27.87
CA GLN A 41 -2.54 14.60 -27.09
C GLN A 41 -2.69 16.04 -27.57
N PRO A 42 -3.93 16.56 -27.70
CA PRO A 42 -4.18 17.96 -28.08
C PRO A 42 -3.49 18.91 -27.08
N HIS A 43 -2.86 19.95 -27.60
CA HIS A 43 -2.20 20.99 -26.78
C HIS A 43 -0.95 20.56 -26.01
N VAL A 44 -0.43 19.36 -26.20
CA VAL A 44 0.90 18.96 -25.74
C VAL A 44 1.91 19.31 -26.82
N LEU A 45 2.93 20.06 -26.45
CA LEU A 45 4.01 20.47 -27.33
C LEU A 45 5.31 19.78 -26.96
N ASP A 46 6.14 19.52 -27.94
CA ASP A 46 7.56 19.26 -27.70
C ASP A 46 8.33 20.58 -27.55
N GLU A 47 9.62 20.49 -27.30
CA GLU A 47 10.48 21.67 -27.11
C GLU A 47 10.43 22.61 -28.34
N GLN A 48 10.51 22.05 -29.56
CA GLN A 48 10.50 22.83 -30.77
C GLN A 48 9.13 23.49 -30.98
N GLY A 49 8.06 22.78 -30.77
CA GLY A 49 6.69 23.32 -30.85
C GLY A 49 6.44 24.45 -29.85
N TYR A 50 7.03 24.37 -28.66
CA TYR A 50 6.97 25.47 -27.68
C TYR A 50 7.74 26.69 -28.17
N LEU A 51 8.96 26.52 -28.69
CA LEU A 51 9.78 27.60 -29.20
C LEU A 51 9.11 28.29 -30.40
N ASP A 52 8.53 27.50 -31.30
CA ASP A 52 7.80 28.03 -32.47
C ASP A 52 6.55 28.82 -32.03
N ALA A 53 5.79 28.32 -31.06
CA ALA A 53 4.62 29.03 -30.53
C ALA A 53 5.02 30.31 -29.80
N ALA A 54 6.11 30.30 -29.03
CA ALA A 54 6.64 31.48 -28.34
C ALA A 54 7.16 32.54 -29.31
N ALA A 55 7.73 32.13 -30.44
CA ALA A 55 8.23 33.05 -31.48
C ALA A 55 7.11 33.70 -32.30
N GLN A 56 5.93 33.04 -32.41
CA GLN A 56 4.78 33.53 -33.20
C GLN A 56 3.79 34.34 -32.36
N GLY A 57 3.86 34.27 -31.03
CA GLY A 57 2.94 34.91 -30.11
C GLY A 57 3.28 36.40 -29.89
N GLU A 58 2.27 37.25 -29.82
CA GLU A 58 2.42 38.64 -29.37
C GLU A 58 2.59 38.74 -27.85
N GLU A 59 2.21 37.69 -27.11
CA GLU A 59 2.32 37.57 -25.67
C GLU A 59 3.36 36.53 -25.27
N LEU A 60 4.03 36.76 -24.13
CA LEU A 60 5.00 35.82 -23.56
C LEU A 60 4.28 34.62 -22.98
N TYR A 61 4.24 33.52 -23.72
CA TYR A 61 3.69 32.26 -23.20
C TYR A 61 4.50 31.72 -22.02
N LYS A 62 3.79 31.31 -20.96
CA LYS A 62 4.37 30.65 -19.80
C LYS A 62 4.44 29.14 -20.05
N ARG A 63 5.46 28.51 -19.53
CA ARG A 63 5.74 27.08 -19.73
C ARG A 63 5.38 26.27 -18.50
N ILE A 64 4.63 25.18 -18.70
CA ILE A 64 4.49 24.06 -17.77
C ILE A 64 5.10 22.86 -18.46
N GLU A 65 6.14 22.30 -17.91
CA GLU A 65 6.79 21.13 -18.48
C GLU A 65 6.68 19.94 -17.56
N PHE A 66 6.31 18.79 -18.13
CA PHE A 66 6.24 17.52 -17.45
C PHE A 66 7.33 16.60 -17.95
N VAL A 67 8.15 16.09 -17.01
CA VAL A 67 9.28 15.18 -17.29
C VAL A 67 9.27 14.01 -16.31
N SER A 68 9.57 12.82 -16.79
CA SER A 68 9.77 11.68 -15.90
C SER A 68 11.17 11.68 -15.29
N LEU A 69 11.29 11.20 -14.05
CA LEU A 69 12.59 11.02 -13.40
C LEU A 69 13.49 10.02 -14.16
N GLN A 70 12.88 9.04 -14.86
CA GLN A 70 13.60 8.11 -15.72
C GLN A 70 14.24 8.81 -16.92
N ASP A 71 13.50 9.73 -17.55
CA ASP A 71 14.03 10.54 -18.63
C ASP A 71 15.17 11.44 -18.19
N MET A 72 15.03 12.06 -17.01
CA MET A 72 16.11 12.83 -16.41
C MET A 72 17.34 11.97 -16.14
N LYS A 73 17.19 10.83 -15.46
CA LYS A 73 18.31 9.90 -15.17
C LYS A 73 18.99 9.38 -16.43
N GLY A 74 18.29 9.26 -17.55
CA GLY A 74 18.85 8.89 -18.84
C GLY A 74 19.64 10.00 -19.52
N SER A 75 19.45 11.26 -19.15
CA SER A 75 20.09 12.42 -19.76
C SER A 75 21.52 12.63 -19.24
N LYS A 76 22.48 12.93 -20.15
CA LYS A 76 23.87 13.24 -19.79
C LYS A 76 24.02 14.44 -18.86
N TYR A 77 23.08 15.37 -18.87
CA TYR A 77 23.06 16.54 -18.01
C TYR A 77 22.72 16.18 -16.55
N PHE A 78 22.16 15.00 -16.31
CA PHE A 78 21.82 14.46 -15.01
C PHE A 78 22.56 13.17 -14.66
N GLY A 79 23.62 12.85 -15.40
CA GLY A 79 24.50 11.70 -15.13
C GLY A 79 24.20 10.43 -15.95
N GLY A 80 23.31 10.51 -16.93
CA GLY A 80 23.03 9.45 -17.91
C GLY A 80 23.89 9.57 -19.18
N GLU A 81 23.44 8.94 -20.25
CA GLU A 81 24.22 8.79 -21.51
C GLU A 81 23.64 9.59 -22.68
N TYR A 82 22.33 9.90 -22.67
CA TYR A 82 21.64 10.50 -23.82
C TYR A 82 21.72 12.02 -23.83
N ASP A 83 21.90 12.60 -25.00
CA ASP A 83 21.88 14.05 -25.21
C ASP A 83 20.46 14.57 -25.34
N LYS A 84 19.78 14.69 -24.21
CA LYS A 84 18.40 15.19 -24.09
C LYS A 84 18.21 16.05 -22.85
N LEU A 85 17.16 16.86 -22.83
CA LEU A 85 16.75 17.66 -21.66
C LEU A 85 17.80 18.69 -21.19
N ARG A 86 18.63 19.19 -22.10
CA ARG A 86 19.64 20.21 -21.80
C ARG A 86 19.01 21.49 -21.24
N HIS A 87 17.88 21.91 -21.80
CA HIS A 87 17.17 23.12 -21.42
C HIS A 87 16.72 23.11 -19.94
N LEU A 88 16.50 21.95 -19.33
CA LEU A 88 16.13 21.85 -17.91
C LEU A 88 17.20 22.45 -16.99
N THR A 89 18.47 22.38 -17.39
CA THR A 89 19.61 22.94 -16.61
C THR A 89 19.96 24.38 -17.02
N GLU A 90 19.51 24.85 -18.18
CA GLU A 90 19.81 26.18 -18.70
C GLU A 90 18.72 27.19 -18.37
N LEU A 91 17.49 26.74 -18.18
CA LEU A 91 16.36 27.59 -17.82
C LEU A 91 16.32 27.89 -16.33
N ASN A 92 15.79 29.07 -15.99
CA ASN A 92 15.44 29.43 -14.61
C ASN A 92 13.95 29.14 -14.38
N TRP A 93 13.66 28.14 -13.56
CA TRP A 93 12.29 27.75 -13.24
C TRP A 93 11.77 28.56 -12.06
N ASP A 94 10.51 28.99 -12.11
CA ASP A 94 9.86 29.61 -10.96
C ASP A 94 9.54 28.55 -9.89
N VAL A 95 9.00 27.40 -10.33
CA VAL A 95 8.64 26.30 -9.44
C VAL A 95 9.09 24.97 -10.02
N LEU A 96 9.75 24.18 -9.20
CA LEU A 96 9.96 22.73 -9.41
C LEU A 96 8.95 21.97 -8.55
N VAL A 97 8.05 21.24 -9.18
CA VAL A 97 7.11 20.33 -8.52
C VAL A 97 7.69 18.91 -8.58
N ILE A 98 7.85 18.30 -7.43
CA ILE A 98 8.29 16.89 -7.30
C ILE A 98 7.09 16.10 -6.81
N ASP A 99 6.47 15.36 -7.73
CA ASP A 99 5.30 14.54 -7.43
C ASP A 99 5.70 13.13 -7.05
N GLU A 100 4.95 12.50 -6.13
CA GLU A 100 5.28 11.24 -5.46
C GLU A 100 6.69 11.28 -4.83
N ALA A 101 6.97 12.35 -4.11
CA ALA A 101 8.28 12.66 -3.55
C ALA A 101 8.85 11.58 -2.62
N HIS A 102 8.02 10.67 -2.12
CA HIS A 102 8.41 9.53 -1.28
C HIS A 102 8.93 8.33 -2.09
N GLU A 103 8.71 8.28 -3.41
CA GLU A 103 9.13 7.18 -4.30
C GLU A 103 10.43 7.52 -5.04
N GLY A 104 11.54 6.90 -4.62
CA GLY A 104 12.80 6.93 -5.38
C GLY A 104 13.50 8.28 -5.48
N VAL A 105 12.99 9.31 -4.79
CA VAL A 105 13.54 10.67 -4.78
C VAL A 105 14.59 10.86 -3.68
N ASP A 106 14.57 10.04 -2.63
CA ASP A 106 15.48 10.11 -1.48
C ASP A 106 16.84 9.44 -1.74
N THR A 107 17.30 9.35 -2.98
CA THR A 107 18.64 8.85 -3.26
C THR A 107 19.59 10.04 -3.48
N TYR A 108 20.79 9.96 -2.95
CA TYR A 108 21.87 10.94 -3.16
C TYR A 108 22.05 11.35 -4.63
N LYS A 109 21.90 10.40 -5.56
CA LYS A 109 21.98 10.68 -7.00
C LYS A 109 20.82 11.54 -7.51
N THR A 110 19.64 11.40 -6.94
CA THR A 110 18.45 12.16 -7.32
C THR A 110 18.53 13.58 -6.78
N ASP A 111 19.00 13.76 -5.55
CA ASP A 111 19.24 15.07 -4.96
C ASP A 111 20.27 15.87 -5.79
N LEU A 112 21.38 15.23 -6.19
CA LEU A 112 22.36 15.85 -7.08
C LEU A 112 21.78 16.21 -8.46
N ALA A 113 20.83 15.46 -8.98
CA ALA A 113 20.16 15.78 -10.24
C ALA A 113 19.29 17.03 -10.08
N PHE A 114 18.52 17.12 -9.00
CA PHE A 114 17.69 18.28 -8.72
C PHE A 114 18.51 19.55 -8.42
N ASP A 115 19.69 19.44 -7.86
CA ASP A 115 20.59 20.58 -7.60
C ASP A 115 21.09 21.26 -8.88
N ARG A 116 21.05 20.56 -10.01
CA ARG A 116 21.40 21.11 -11.33
C ARG A 116 20.29 21.94 -11.96
N ILE A 117 19.08 21.91 -11.40
CA ILE A 117 17.93 22.66 -11.89
C ILE A 117 17.84 24.00 -11.17
N HIS A 118 18.05 25.10 -11.90
CA HIS A 118 17.90 26.44 -11.35
C HIS A 118 16.43 26.76 -11.12
N ARG A 119 16.04 26.98 -9.85
CA ARG A 119 14.64 27.23 -9.46
C ARG A 119 14.51 28.17 -8.29
N ARG A 120 13.39 28.88 -8.21
CA ARG A 120 13.10 29.77 -7.07
C ARG A 120 12.46 29.01 -5.92
N PHE A 121 11.52 28.11 -6.22
CA PHE A 121 10.79 27.34 -5.23
C PHE A 121 10.78 25.85 -5.61
N THR A 122 10.71 25.00 -4.59
CA THR A 122 10.45 23.57 -4.77
C THR A 122 9.19 23.19 -3.99
N LEU A 123 8.26 22.51 -4.65
CA LEU A 123 7.05 21.96 -4.07
C LEU A 123 7.13 20.44 -4.11
N HIS A 124 7.12 19.80 -2.95
CA HIS A 124 7.04 18.36 -2.83
C HIS A 124 5.58 17.95 -2.61
N LEU A 125 5.07 17.05 -3.44
CA LEU A 125 3.74 16.47 -3.33
C LEU A 125 3.85 14.99 -2.96
N SER A 126 3.00 14.53 -2.06
CA SER A 126 2.91 13.13 -1.70
C SER A 126 1.54 12.81 -1.11
N GLY A 127 0.90 11.76 -1.61
CA GLY A 127 -0.31 11.19 -1.00
C GLY A 127 -0.03 10.38 0.28
N THR A 128 1.25 10.01 0.50
CA THR A 128 1.69 9.23 1.67
C THR A 128 3.00 9.82 2.23
N PRO A 129 2.94 11.01 2.88
CA PRO A 129 4.13 11.78 3.28
C PRO A 129 4.84 11.24 4.53
N PHE A 130 4.60 10.01 4.95
CA PHE A 130 4.99 9.43 6.24
C PHE A 130 6.48 9.63 6.56
N LYS A 131 7.37 9.30 5.61
CA LYS A 131 8.82 9.47 5.81
C LYS A 131 9.23 10.95 5.92
N ALA A 132 8.60 11.82 5.14
CA ALA A 132 8.92 13.24 5.14
C ALA A 132 8.49 13.92 6.44
N LEU A 133 7.34 13.52 7.00
CA LEU A 133 6.84 14.01 8.29
C LEU A 133 7.70 13.49 9.47
N ALA A 134 8.11 12.22 9.42
CA ALA A 134 8.88 11.58 10.49
C ALA A 134 10.33 12.10 10.59
N ASN A 135 10.93 12.56 9.50
CA ASN A 135 12.37 12.86 9.42
C ASN A 135 12.74 14.35 9.61
N ASP A 136 11.81 15.20 10.04
CA ASP A 136 12.03 16.65 10.22
C ASP A 136 12.71 17.33 8.99
N LYS A 137 12.55 16.76 7.80
CA LYS A 137 13.17 17.25 6.55
C LYS A 137 12.71 18.66 6.18
N PHE A 138 11.50 19.00 6.60
CA PHE A 138 10.87 20.30 6.34
C PHE A 138 10.49 20.98 7.65
N ALA A 139 10.66 22.30 7.69
CA ALA A 139 10.15 23.09 8.81
C ALA A 139 8.61 23.01 8.86
N GLY A 140 8.03 22.93 10.05
CA GLY A 140 6.58 22.74 10.20
C GLY A 140 5.71 23.80 9.49
N ASN A 141 6.20 25.05 9.41
CA ASN A 141 5.54 26.13 8.67
C ASN A 141 5.67 26.03 7.13
N ALA A 142 6.48 25.10 6.64
CA ALA A 142 6.63 24.81 5.21
C ALA A 142 5.82 23.59 4.77
N ILE A 143 5.07 22.97 5.67
CA ILE A 143 4.23 21.79 5.41
C ILE A 143 2.76 22.21 5.38
N PHE A 144 2.07 21.91 4.27
CA PHE A 144 0.62 21.93 4.22
C PHE A 144 0.11 20.50 4.17
N ASN A 145 -0.60 20.08 5.20
CA ASN A 145 -1.20 18.76 5.30
C ASN A 145 -2.72 18.86 5.16
N TRP A 146 -3.29 18.07 4.24
CA TRP A 146 -4.73 17.93 4.05
C TRP A 146 -5.06 16.45 4.04
N THR A 147 -5.57 15.99 5.17
CA THR A 147 -5.80 14.57 5.41
C THR A 147 -7.16 14.11 4.89
N TYR A 148 -7.34 12.80 4.78
CA TYR A 148 -8.66 12.20 4.51
C TYR A 148 -9.70 12.62 5.56
N ALA A 149 -9.30 12.71 6.84
CA ALA A 149 -10.19 13.17 7.91
C ALA A 149 -10.62 14.64 7.70
N ASP A 150 -9.69 15.53 7.31
CA ASP A 150 -9.99 16.94 6.99
C ASP A 150 -10.98 17.06 5.84
N GLU A 151 -10.78 16.28 4.77
CA GLU A 151 -11.64 16.24 3.60
C GLU A 151 -13.07 15.80 3.96
N GLN A 152 -13.22 14.72 4.74
CA GLN A 152 -14.53 14.24 5.18
C GLN A 152 -15.18 15.18 6.19
N ALA A 153 -14.39 15.83 7.05
CA ALA A 153 -14.88 16.88 7.95
C ALA A 153 -15.40 18.08 7.15
N ALA A 154 -14.64 18.53 6.14
CA ALA A 154 -15.07 19.61 5.24
C ALA A 154 -16.34 19.24 4.47
N LYS A 155 -16.48 17.98 4.04
CA LYS A 155 -17.71 17.47 3.40
C LYS A 155 -18.92 17.62 4.31
N ARG A 156 -18.79 17.27 5.61
CA ARG A 156 -19.90 17.30 6.57
C ARG A 156 -20.24 18.71 7.04
N SER A 157 -19.23 19.57 7.21
CA SER A 157 -19.37 20.91 7.79
C SER A 157 -19.47 22.03 6.73
N TRP A 158 -19.58 21.70 5.45
CA TRP A 158 -19.61 22.67 4.37
C TRP A 158 -20.71 23.71 4.55
N GLN A 159 -20.31 24.97 4.59
CA GLN A 159 -21.19 26.13 4.66
C GLN A 159 -20.84 27.10 3.52
N GLY A 160 -21.20 26.71 2.29
CA GLY A 160 -21.00 27.57 1.13
C GLY A 160 -21.99 28.71 1.04
N ALA A 161 -21.72 29.70 0.21
CA ALA A 161 -22.67 30.76 -0.12
C ALA A 161 -23.94 30.16 -0.78
N PRO A 162 -25.09 30.86 -0.70
CA PRO A 162 -26.32 30.40 -1.35
C PRO A 162 -26.09 30.09 -2.83
N GLY A 163 -26.41 28.86 -3.25
CA GLY A 163 -26.20 28.39 -4.63
C GLY A 163 -24.81 27.77 -4.92
N GLN A 164 -23.88 27.85 -3.98
CA GLN A 164 -22.57 27.21 -4.14
C GLN A 164 -22.66 25.72 -3.74
N GLN A 165 -22.27 24.83 -4.65
CA GLN A 165 -22.25 23.40 -4.39
C GLN A 165 -21.06 23.03 -3.49
N ASN A 166 -21.28 22.07 -2.59
CA ASN A 166 -20.20 21.49 -1.80
C ASN A 166 -19.21 20.74 -2.71
N PRO A 167 -17.95 21.18 -2.82
CA PRO A 167 -16.96 20.56 -3.70
C PRO A 167 -16.60 19.12 -3.26
N TYR A 168 -16.83 18.78 -1.99
CA TYR A 168 -16.55 17.45 -1.42
C TYR A 168 -17.76 16.52 -1.47
N ALA A 169 -18.94 16.99 -1.94
CA ALA A 169 -20.19 16.23 -1.88
C ALA A 169 -20.11 14.85 -2.55
N ASN A 170 -19.30 14.74 -3.60
CA ASN A 170 -19.20 13.53 -4.40
C ASN A 170 -18.17 12.51 -3.88
N LEU A 171 -17.38 12.86 -2.86
CA LEU A 171 -16.37 11.96 -2.31
C LEU A 171 -17.03 10.84 -1.50
N PRO A 172 -16.80 9.56 -1.81
CA PRO A 172 -17.35 8.46 -1.03
C PRO A 172 -16.65 8.34 0.31
N MET A 173 -17.38 7.80 1.29
CA MET A 173 -16.79 7.43 2.58
C MET A 173 -16.13 6.06 2.42
N LEU A 174 -14.87 5.93 2.87
CA LEU A 174 -14.14 4.69 2.87
C LEU A 174 -14.45 3.88 4.13
N ASN A 175 -14.72 2.59 3.97
CA ASN A 175 -15.03 1.65 5.04
C ASN A 175 -14.05 0.48 4.96
N LEU A 176 -13.40 0.15 6.07
CA LEU A 176 -12.44 -0.94 6.16
C LEU A 176 -13.05 -2.11 6.91
N TYR A 177 -13.11 -3.25 6.26
CA TYR A 177 -13.52 -4.53 6.84
C TYR A 177 -12.30 -5.43 6.98
N THR A 178 -12.09 -5.97 8.17
CA THR A 178 -11.00 -6.91 8.41
C THR A 178 -11.52 -8.22 8.98
N TYR A 179 -11.13 -9.32 8.33
CA TYR A 179 -11.58 -10.68 8.61
C TYR A 179 -10.40 -11.55 9.06
N GLN A 180 -10.66 -12.45 9.98
CA GLN A 180 -9.66 -13.39 10.45
C GLN A 180 -9.72 -14.68 9.62
N MET A 181 -8.74 -14.90 8.74
CA MET A 181 -8.70 -16.08 7.84
C MET A 181 -8.74 -17.41 8.57
N SER A 182 -8.09 -17.49 9.75
CA SER A 182 -8.14 -18.69 10.59
C SER A 182 -9.55 -19.02 11.08
N GLU A 183 -10.41 -18.01 11.26
CA GLU A 183 -11.80 -18.22 11.65
C GLU A 183 -12.62 -18.78 10.48
N ILE A 184 -12.41 -18.27 9.26
CA ILE A 184 -13.05 -18.82 8.05
C ILE A 184 -12.79 -20.33 7.95
N ILE A 185 -11.55 -20.74 8.15
CA ILE A 185 -11.16 -22.16 8.11
C ILE A 185 -11.72 -22.92 9.32
N ARG A 186 -11.77 -22.31 10.51
CA ARG A 186 -12.28 -22.93 11.74
C ARG A 186 -13.79 -23.17 11.66
N ASP A 187 -14.56 -22.23 11.17
CA ASP A 187 -16.01 -22.36 10.99
C ASP A 187 -16.36 -23.55 10.10
N GLU A 188 -15.56 -23.79 9.06
CA GLU A 188 -15.68 -24.97 8.19
C GLU A 188 -15.32 -26.27 8.90
N ILE A 189 -14.31 -26.27 9.79
CA ILE A 189 -13.95 -27.45 10.61
C ILE A 189 -15.12 -27.83 11.53
N GLN A 190 -15.77 -26.86 12.16
CA GLN A 190 -16.95 -27.12 13.01
C GLN A 190 -18.13 -27.72 12.25
N GLN A 191 -18.21 -27.53 10.94
CA GLN A 191 -19.18 -28.15 10.05
C GLN A 191 -18.80 -29.59 9.62
N GLY A 192 -17.72 -30.15 10.14
CA GLY A 192 -17.32 -31.55 9.94
C GLY A 192 -16.31 -31.79 8.83
N VAL A 193 -15.58 -30.76 8.40
CA VAL A 193 -14.45 -30.91 7.48
C VAL A 193 -13.16 -31.11 8.28
N GLU A 194 -12.57 -32.28 8.22
CA GLU A 194 -11.21 -32.53 8.76
C GLU A 194 -10.19 -31.76 7.91
N ILE A 195 -9.60 -30.72 8.48
CA ILE A 195 -8.45 -30.02 7.90
C ILE A 195 -7.22 -30.47 8.67
N ASP A 196 -6.20 -30.97 7.97
CA ASP A 196 -4.92 -31.33 8.55
C ASP A 196 -4.33 -30.17 9.35
N GLY A 197 -3.76 -30.45 10.54
CA GLY A 197 -3.26 -29.41 11.46
C GLY A 197 -2.22 -28.46 10.87
N GLU A 198 -1.60 -28.81 9.74
CA GLU A 198 -0.69 -27.97 8.99
C GLU A 198 -1.41 -26.82 8.26
N THR A 199 -2.64 -27.00 7.83
CA THR A 199 -3.40 -26.00 7.07
C THR A 199 -3.74 -24.75 7.89
N GLN A 200 -3.89 -24.88 9.19
CA GLN A 200 -4.16 -23.75 10.09
C GLN A 200 -2.99 -22.75 10.19
N GLU A 201 -1.78 -23.16 9.92
CA GLU A 201 -0.61 -22.27 10.00
C GLU A 201 -0.49 -21.34 8.80
N PHE A 202 -0.92 -21.79 7.63
CA PHE A 202 -0.83 -21.03 6.39
C PHE A 202 -1.94 -19.98 6.22
N ALA A 203 -3.01 -20.08 6.99
CA ALA A 203 -4.14 -19.15 6.91
C ALA A 203 -3.80 -17.71 7.31
N PHE A 204 -2.67 -17.48 7.98
CA PHE A 204 -2.21 -16.15 8.39
C PHE A 204 -1.25 -15.49 7.40
N ASP A 205 -0.74 -16.22 6.41
CA ASP A 205 0.09 -15.69 5.33
C ASP A 205 -0.66 -15.77 4.01
N LEU A 206 -1.24 -14.65 3.58
CA LEU A 206 -1.97 -14.56 2.32
C LEU A 206 -1.08 -14.89 1.11
N ASN A 207 0.20 -14.60 1.17
CA ASN A 207 1.13 -14.89 0.08
C ASN A 207 1.39 -16.39 -0.04
N GLU A 208 1.47 -17.10 1.09
CA GLU A 208 1.57 -18.56 1.12
C GLU A 208 0.21 -19.21 0.77
N PHE A 209 -0.89 -18.68 1.30
CA PHE A 209 -2.25 -19.16 1.01
C PHE A 209 -2.56 -19.15 -0.50
N PHE A 210 -2.18 -18.09 -1.21
CA PHE A 210 -2.36 -17.97 -2.66
C PHE A 210 -1.16 -18.43 -3.49
N LYS A 211 -0.30 -19.26 -2.95
CA LYS A 211 0.86 -19.81 -3.65
C LYS A 211 0.45 -20.88 -4.67
N VAL A 212 1.14 -20.86 -5.82
CA VAL A 212 0.81 -21.72 -6.98
C VAL A 212 1.91 -22.73 -7.22
N LYS A 213 1.51 -23.97 -7.48
CA LYS A 213 2.39 -25.05 -7.94
C LYS A 213 2.89 -24.80 -9.36
N PRO A 214 3.98 -25.45 -9.79
CA PRO A 214 4.43 -25.38 -11.19
C PRO A 214 3.36 -25.84 -12.22
N SER A 215 2.38 -26.62 -11.78
CA SER A 215 1.21 -27.04 -12.59
C SER A 215 0.22 -25.91 -12.90
N GLY A 216 0.32 -24.76 -12.22
CA GLY A 216 -0.61 -23.63 -12.36
C GLY A 216 -1.87 -23.72 -11.48
N SER A 217 -1.99 -24.72 -10.57
CA SER A 217 -3.01 -24.79 -9.53
C SER A 217 -2.45 -24.28 -8.20
N PHE A 218 -3.31 -23.86 -7.27
CA PHE A 218 -2.87 -23.45 -5.95
C PHE A 218 -2.26 -24.62 -5.15
N GLU A 219 -1.31 -24.33 -4.27
CA GLU A 219 -0.83 -25.34 -3.30
C GLU A 219 -1.96 -25.74 -2.37
N HIS A 220 -2.77 -24.76 -1.93
CA HIS A 220 -3.94 -24.90 -1.08
C HIS A 220 -5.23 -24.74 -1.90
N ASP A 221 -5.40 -25.58 -2.93
CA ASP A 221 -6.44 -25.42 -3.94
C ASP A 221 -7.86 -25.54 -3.37
N ALA A 222 -8.09 -26.51 -2.46
CA ALA A 222 -9.37 -26.71 -1.81
C ALA A 222 -9.71 -25.59 -0.82
N GLU A 223 -8.71 -25.06 -0.12
CA GLU A 223 -8.88 -23.95 0.82
C GLU A 223 -9.21 -22.65 0.10
N VAL A 224 -8.63 -22.43 -1.09
CA VAL A 224 -9.00 -21.28 -1.93
C VAL A 224 -10.45 -21.41 -2.43
N ASP A 225 -10.92 -22.61 -2.78
CA ASP A 225 -12.32 -22.82 -3.11
C ASP A 225 -13.25 -22.52 -1.94
N ARG A 226 -12.92 -22.99 -0.73
CA ARG A 226 -13.67 -22.69 0.49
C ARG A 226 -13.70 -21.20 0.80
N PHE A 227 -12.59 -20.50 0.62
CA PHE A 227 -12.54 -19.05 0.77
C PHE A 227 -13.50 -18.34 -0.18
N LEU A 228 -13.55 -18.74 -1.45
CA LEU A 228 -14.49 -18.18 -2.44
C LEU A 228 -15.94 -18.52 -2.09
N ASP A 229 -16.20 -19.76 -1.66
CA ASP A 229 -17.52 -20.17 -1.19
C ASP A 229 -17.97 -19.37 0.05
N ALA A 230 -17.09 -19.21 1.05
CA ALA A 230 -17.38 -18.41 2.24
C ALA A 230 -17.71 -16.96 1.89
N MET A 231 -16.92 -16.32 1.01
CA MET A 231 -17.19 -14.95 0.56
C MET A 231 -18.56 -14.76 -0.07
N THR A 232 -19.15 -15.81 -0.61
CA THR A 232 -20.42 -15.75 -1.36
C THR A 232 -21.62 -16.32 -0.60
N THR A 233 -21.40 -17.03 0.50
CA THR A 233 -22.47 -17.72 1.25
C THR A 233 -22.63 -17.23 2.69
N GLN A 234 -21.56 -16.81 3.36
CA GLN A 234 -21.63 -16.35 4.74
C GLN A 234 -21.94 -14.87 4.82
N ASN A 235 -22.98 -14.47 5.54
CA ASN A 235 -23.54 -13.13 5.58
C ASN A 235 -22.54 -12.02 5.96
N LYS A 236 -21.49 -12.34 6.69
CA LYS A 236 -20.44 -11.37 7.07
C LYS A 236 -19.53 -10.95 5.90
N PHE A 237 -19.49 -11.72 4.82
CA PHE A 237 -18.56 -11.46 3.71
C PHE A 237 -19.18 -10.66 2.55
N PRO A 238 -18.33 -9.99 1.75
CA PRO A 238 -18.75 -8.91 0.84
C PRO A 238 -19.62 -9.35 -0.34
N PHE A 239 -19.58 -10.61 -0.77
CA PHE A 239 -20.32 -11.09 -1.95
C PHE A 239 -21.48 -12.02 -1.59
N SER A 240 -21.87 -12.09 -0.31
CA SER A 240 -22.82 -13.09 0.18
C SER A 240 -24.25 -12.87 -0.29
N THR A 241 -24.67 -11.63 -0.51
CA THR A 241 -26.03 -11.31 -0.95
C THR A 241 -26.08 -10.64 -2.32
N PRO A 242 -27.23 -10.73 -3.06
CA PRO A 242 -27.39 -10.02 -4.33
C PRO A 242 -27.24 -8.50 -4.19
N GLU A 243 -27.68 -7.92 -3.07
CA GLU A 243 -27.61 -6.49 -2.78
C GLU A 243 -26.15 -6.04 -2.63
N LEU A 244 -25.35 -6.81 -1.86
CA LEU A 244 -23.91 -6.56 -1.73
C LEU A 244 -23.19 -6.70 -3.08
N ARG A 245 -23.53 -7.71 -3.87
CA ARG A 245 -22.98 -7.86 -5.22
C ARG A 245 -23.40 -6.73 -6.18
N ALA A 246 -24.55 -6.09 -5.93
CA ALA A 246 -24.97 -4.91 -6.69
C ALA A 246 -24.19 -3.65 -6.29
N GLU A 247 -23.73 -3.54 -5.04
CA GLU A 247 -22.82 -2.49 -4.59
C GLU A 247 -21.38 -2.70 -5.11
N LEU A 248 -20.95 -3.96 -5.22
CA LEU A 248 -19.59 -4.36 -5.58
C LEU A 248 -19.48 -4.75 -7.07
N LYS A 249 -20.05 -3.93 -7.96
CA LYS A 249 -20.03 -4.20 -9.41
C LYS A 249 -18.63 -4.21 -9.99
N HIS A 250 -17.80 -3.24 -9.62
CA HIS A 250 -16.43 -3.11 -10.13
C HIS A 250 -15.48 -3.11 -8.95
N THR A 251 -14.61 -4.10 -8.89
CA THR A 251 -13.69 -4.29 -7.75
C THR A 251 -12.25 -4.51 -8.20
N PHE A 252 -11.33 -4.14 -7.32
CA PHE A 252 -9.89 -4.26 -7.53
C PHE A 252 -9.29 -5.19 -6.47
N TRP A 253 -8.69 -6.30 -6.89
CA TRP A 253 -8.13 -7.33 -6.01
C TRP A 253 -6.63 -7.37 -6.16
N LEU A 254 -5.92 -7.19 -5.07
CA LEU A 254 -4.46 -7.08 -5.04
C LEU A 254 -3.83 -8.37 -4.54
N LEU A 255 -3.03 -9.00 -5.39
CA LEU A 255 -2.23 -10.19 -5.09
C LEU A 255 -0.73 -9.85 -5.16
N ASN A 256 0.12 -10.78 -4.70
CA ASN A 256 1.57 -10.58 -4.73
C ASN A 256 2.28 -11.23 -5.94
N ARG A 257 1.61 -12.15 -6.67
CA ARG A 257 2.22 -12.91 -7.77
C ARG A 257 1.31 -13.03 -8.98
N VAL A 258 1.91 -12.95 -10.16
CA VAL A 258 1.19 -13.08 -11.44
C VAL A 258 0.56 -14.46 -11.59
N ASP A 259 1.26 -15.51 -11.16
CA ASP A 259 0.74 -16.89 -11.23
C ASP A 259 -0.48 -17.07 -10.33
N SER A 260 -0.46 -16.47 -9.13
CA SER A 260 -1.60 -16.44 -8.21
C SER A 260 -2.80 -15.73 -8.83
N ALA A 261 -2.58 -14.60 -9.48
CA ALA A 261 -3.65 -13.88 -10.18
C ALA A 261 -4.24 -14.69 -11.34
N ARG A 262 -3.40 -15.38 -12.12
CA ARG A 262 -3.87 -16.27 -13.21
C ARG A 262 -4.67 -17.47 -12.70
N ALA A 263 -4.20 -18.10 -11.61
CA ALA A 263 -4.91 -19.22 -11.00
C ALA A 263 -6.25 -18.79 -10.40
N LEU A 264 -6.28 -17.64 -9.70
CA LEU A 264 -7.50 -17.09 -9.13
C LEU A 264 -8.51 -16.71 -10.22
N ALA A 265 -8.08 -16.13 -11.33
CA ALA A 265 -8.96 -15.81 -12.46
C ALA A 265 -9.72 -17.05 -12.96
N LYS A 266 -9.03 -18.19 -13.10
CA LYS A 266 -9.67 -19.44 -13.53
C LYS A 266 -10.72 -19.92 -12.53
N LYS A 267 -10.43 -19.82 -11.22
CA LYS A 267 -11.38 -20.21 -10.17
C LYS A 267 -12.60 -19.29 -10.15
N LEU A 268 -12.41 -17.99 -10.24
CA LEU A 268 -13.50 -17.01 -10.29
C LEU A 268 -14.42 -17.24 -11.50
N GLN A 269 -13.88 -17.51 -12.68
CA GLN A 269 -14.65 -17.80 -13.88
C GLN A 269 -15.46 -19.10 -13.75
N ALA A 270 -14.95 -20.09 -13.01
CA ALA A 270 -15.64 -21.36 -12.77
C ALA A 270 -16.66 -21.27 -11.63
N HIS A 271 -16.53 -20.32 -10.72
CA HIS A 271 -17.33 -20.20 -9.51
C HIS A 271 -18.75 -19.67 -9.81
N PRO A 272 -19.83 -20.31 -9.31
CA PRO A 272 -21.21 -19.96 -9.65
C PRO A 272 -21.59 -18.50 -9.40
N ALA A 273 -21.09 -17.88 -8.32
CA ALA A 273 -21.42 -16.50 -7.97
C ALA A 273 -20.56 -15.46 -8.69
N PHE A 274 -19.33 -15.83 -9.11
CA PHE A 274 -18.40 -14.90 -9.77
C PHE A 274 -18.38 -15.02 -11.29
N ARG A 275 -18.98 -16.05 -11.88
CA ARG A 275 -19.04 -16.24 -13.35
C ARG A 275 -19.69 -15.08 -14.09
N ASP A 276 -20.53 -14.28 -13.40
CA ASP A 276 -21.19 -13.10 -13.96
C ASP A 276 -20.29 -11.85 -13.95
N TYR A 277 -19.09 -11.95 -13.40
CA TYR A 277 -18.08 -10.90 -13.43
C TYR A 277 -17.09 -11.15 -14.57
N GLU A 278 -16.80 -10.10 -15.34
CA GLU A 278 -15.64 -10.12 -16.22
C GLU A 278 -14.37 -9.99 -15.41
N VAL A 279 -13.47 -10.97 -15.49
CA VAL A 279 -12.22 -11.00 -14.73
C VAL A 279 -11.07 -10.51 -15.60
N ILE A 280 -10.46 -9.39 -15.22
CA ILE A 280 -9.39 -8.74 -15.94
C ILE A 280 -8.06 -8.96 -15.19
N LEU A 281 -7.05 -9.49 -15.89
CA LEU A 281 -5.69 -9.56 -15.39
C LEU A 281 -4.95 -8.25 -15.72
N ALA A 282 -4.71 -7.43 -14.70
CA ALA A 282 -3.83 -6.27 -14.74
C ALA A 282 -2.49 -6.67 -14.09
N ALA A 283 -1.85 -7.67 -14.68
CA ALA A 283 -0.58 -8.21 -14.23
C ALA A 283 0.28 -8.45 -15.48
N GLY A 284 1.28 -7.59 -15.67
CA GLY A 284 2.30 -7.75 -16.73
C GLY A 284 3.31 -8.84 -16.36
N ASP A 285 4.42 -8.89 -17.09
CA ASP A 285 5.50 -9.88 -16.91
C ASP A 285 6.30 -9.72 -15.58
N GLY A 286 5.70 -9.07 -14.57
CA GLY A 286 6.27 -8.95 -13.22
C GLY A 286 7.24 -7.77 -13.05
N LYS A 287 7.40 -6.90 -14.04
CA LYS A 287 8.15 -5.64 -13.90
C LYS A 287 7.19 -4.52 -13.52
N LEU A 288 7.35 -4.01 -12.30
CA LEU A 288 6.52 -2.92 -11.75
C LEU A 288 6.64 -1.59 -12.53
N ASP A 289 7.68 -1.43 -13.32
CA ASP A 289 8.04 -0.18 -13.99
C ASP A 289 7.76 -0.17 -15.51
N ASP A 290 7.03 -1.15 -16.03
CA ASP A 290 6.69 -1.17 -17.45
C ASP A 290 5.45 -0.28 -17.71
N THR A 291 5.71 0.95 -18.18
CA THR A 291 4.69 1.96 -18.47
C THR A 291 3.74 1.52 -19.58
N ASP A 292 4.25 0.83 -20.60
CA ASP A 292 3.45 0.33 -21.72
C ASP A 292 2.47 -0.75 -21.27
N GLU A 293 2.90 -1.64 -20.39
CA GLU A 293 2.04 -2.68 -19.82
C GLU A 293 0.97 -2.10 -18.87
N ASN A 294 1.33 -1.07 -18.09
CA ASN A 294 0.38 -0.35 -17.24
C ASN A 294 -0.69 0.36 -18.07
N GLN A 295 -0.31 1.03 -19.15
CA GLN A 295 -1.27 1.70 -20.04
C GLN A 295 -2.19 0.67 -20.71
N LYS A 296 -1.67 -0.42 -21.24
CA LYS A 296 -2.48 -1.52 -21.81
C LYS A 296 -3.41 -2.15 -20.78
N SER A 297 -2.97 -2.29 -19.53
CA SER A 297 -3.80 -2.78 -18.44
C SER A 297 -4.91 -1.80 -18.07
N PHE A 298 -4.63 -0.51 -18.02
CA PHE A 298 -5.61 0.54 -17.79
C PHE A 298 -6.69 0.55 -18.88
N ASP A 299 -6.28 0.52 -20.16
CA ASP A 299 -7.21 0.55 -21.29
C ASP A 299 -8.11 -0.71 -21.32
N ARG A 300 -7.55 -1.89 -20.99
CA ARG A 300 -8.33 -3.13 -20.86
C ARG A 300 -9.37 -3.05 -19.75
N VAL A 301 -9.00 -2.52 -18.59
CA VAL A 301 -9.93 -2.35 -17.46
C VAL A 301 -11.04 -1.36 -17.82
N LYS A 302 -10.70 -0.22 -18.41
CA LYS A 302 -11.70 0.77 -18.84
C LYS A 302 -12.64 0.20 -19.91
N ALA A 303 -12.13 -0.53 -20.89
CA ALA A 303 -12.95 -1.20 -21.90
C ALA A 303 -13.88 -2.25 -21.27
N ALA A 304 -13.36 -3.06 -20.34
CA ALA A 304 -14.17 -4.06 -19.65
C ALA A 304 -15.30 -3.42 -18.84
N ILE A 305 -15.02 -2.38 -18.06
CA ILE A 305 -16.04 -1.64 -17.30
C ILE A 305 -17.12 -1.04 -18.21
N ALA A 306 -16.73 -0.56 -19.39
CA ALA A 306 -17.69 0.02 -20.36
C ALA A 306 -18.61 -1.03 -21.00
N HIS A 307 -18.21 -2.30 -21.09
CA HIS A 307 -18.93 -3.35 -21.79
C HIS A 307 -19.60 -4.38 -20.86
N HIS A 308 -19.18 -4.46 -19.59
CA HIS A 308 -19.68 -5.43 -18.62
C HIS A 308 -20.26 -4.74 -17.39
N GLU A 309 -21.39 -5.25 -16.91
CA GLU A 309 -22.05 -4.70 -15.72
C GLU A 309 -21.21 -4.92 -14.44
N LYS A 310 -20.43 -6.01 -14.41
CA LYS A 310 -19.62 -6.40 -13.25
C LYS A 310 -18.23 -6.80 -13.68
N THR A 311 -17.21 -6.28 -13.00
CA THR A 311 -15.81 -6.60 -13.28
C THR A 311 -15.01 -6.85 -12.01
N ILE A 312 -14.06 -7.78 -12.10
CA ILE A 312 -13.03 -8.01 -11.09
C ILE A 312 -11.68 -7.77 -11.75
N THR A 313 -10.94 -6.77 -11.29
CA THR A 313 -9.57 -6.50 -11.75
C THR A 313 -8.58 -7.14 -10.80
N LEU A 314 -7.85 -8.16 -11.28
CA LEU A 314 -6.77 -8.80 -10.52
C LEU A 314 -5.45 -8.11 -10.84
N SER A 315 -4.78 -7.58 -9.84
CA SER A 315 -3.51 -6.86 -9.99
C SER A 315 -2.40 -7.43 -9.10
N VAL A 316 -1.17 -7.27 -9.58
CA VAL A 316 0.06 -7.59 -8.84
C VAL A 316 0.93 -6.32 -8.79
N GLY A 317 0.39 -5.28 -8.15
CA GLY A 317 1.04 -3.97 -8.03
C GLY A 317 0.78 -3.01 -9.19
N GLN A 318 0.38 -3.47 -10.38
CA GLN A 318 -0.07 -2.58 -11.46
C GLN A 318 -1.37 -1.86 -11.05
N LEU A 319 -1.57 -0.65 -11.54
CA LEU A 319 -2.75 0.17 -11.26
C LEU A 319 -3.00 0.50 -9.77
N THR A 320 -2.09 0.13 -8.86
CA THR A 320 -2.16 0.54 -7.45
C THR A 320 -1.87 2.01 -7.26
N THR A 321 -1.08 2.59 -8.16
CA THR A 321 -0.69 4.00 -8.11
C THR A 321 -0.79 4.63 -9.49
N GLY A 322 -0.95 5.95 -9.55
CA GLY A 322 -0.89 6.72 -10.80
C GLY A 322 -2.07 6.57 -11.74
N VAL A 323 -3.16 5.88 -11.36
CA VAL A 323 -4.36 5.72 -12.20
C VAL A 323 -5.62 6.09 -11.44
N THR A 324 -6.63 6.57 -12.15
CA THR A 324 -7.96 6.87 -11.61
C THR A 324 -9.00 6.08 -12.37
N ILE A 325 -9.64 5.14 -11.69
CA ILE A 325 -10.79 4.36 -12.19
C ILE A 325 -11.94 4.59 -11.21
N PRO A 326 -12.80 5.58 -11.46
CA PRO A 326 -13.84 6.00 -10.52
C PRO A 326 -14.85 4.91 -10.20
N GLU A 327 -15.04 3.96 -11.10
CA GLU A 327 -16.03 2.90 -11.01
C GLU A 327 -15.67 1.83 -9.96
N TRP A 328 -14.40 1.70 -9.58
CA TRP A 328 -14.04 0.77 -8.50
C TRP A 328 -14.69 1.16 -7.18
N SER A 329 -15.54 0.28 -6.68
CA SER A 329 -16.25 0.45 -5.40
C SER A 329 -15.57 -0.26 -4.23
N ALA A 330 -14.72 -1.23 -4.50
CA ALA A 330 -14.00 -1.94 -3.46
C ALA A 330 -12.59 -2.37 -3.86
N VAL A 331 -11.74 -2.48 -2.84
CA VAL A 331 -10.41 -3.10 -2.92
C VAL A 331 -10.36 -4.31 -2.01
N LEU A 332 -9.92 -5.46 -2.52
CA LEU A 332 -9.62 -6.65 -1.73
C LEU A 332 -8.10 -6.82 -1.61
N MET A 333 -7.61 -6.87 -0.39
CA MET A 333 -6.19 -7.03 -0.06
C MET A 333 -5.88 -8.52 0.13
N LEU A 334 -5.50 -9.20 -0.96
CA LEU A 334 -5.16 -10.63 -0.98
C LEU A 334 -3.64 -10.87 -0.98
N SER A 335 -2.89 -9.94 -0.45
CA SER A 335 -1.43 -10.03 -0.32
C SER A 335 -0.95 -9.41 0.99
N ASN A 336 0.19 -9.89 1.50
CA ASN A 336 0.79 -9.34 2.72
C ASN A 336 1.62 -8.09 2.38
N LEU A 337 0.96 -6.98 2.04
CA LEU A 337 1.62 -5.69 1.87
C LEU A 337 2.19 -5.22 3.22
N LYS A 338 3.51 -5.05 3.29
CA LYS A 338 4.21 -4.59 4.50
C LYS A 338 4.32 -3.07 4.59
N SER A 339 4.28 -2.39 3.45
CA SER A 339 4.41 -0.92 3.39
C SER A 339 3.06 -0.25 3.66
N PRO A 340 2.92 0.55 4.73
CA PRO A 340 1.71 1.33 4.98
C PRO A 340 1.36 2.27 3.83
N ALA A 341 2.37 2.88 3.22
CA ALA A 341 2.17 3.76 2.07
C ALA A 341 1.54 3.03 0.88
N LEU A 342 2.08 1.88 0.48
CA LEU A 342 1.52 1.09 -0.63
C LEU A 342 0.13 0.54 -0.30
N TYR A 343 -0.10 0.14 0.95
CA TYR A 343 -1.41 -0.30 1.41
C TYR A 343 -2.45 0.79 1.27
N MET A 344 -2.17 2.00 1.79
CA MET A 344 -3.09 3.12 1.72
C MET A 344 -3.28 3.62 0.29
N GLN A 345 -2.24 3.64 -0.53
CA GLN A 345 -2.37 3.95 -1.95
C GLN A 345 -3.32 2.98 -2.67
N ALA A 346 -3.24 1.68 -2.37
CA ALA A 346 -4.18 0.70 -2.89
C ALA A 346 -5.60 0.90 -2.34
N ALA A 347 -5.74 1.07 -1.02
CA ALA A 347 -7.03 1.29 -0.35
C ALA A 347 -7.79 2.48 -0.94
N PHE A 348 -7.12 3.60 -1.14
CA PHE A 348 -7.73 4.81 -1.68
C PHE A 348 -8.10 4.73 -3.18
N ARG A 349 -7.74 3.64 -3.90
CA ARG A 349 -8.22 3.45 -5.29
C ARG A 349 -9.74 3.38 -5.39
N ALA A 350 -10.43 2.85 -4.38
CA ALA A 350 -11.89 2.80 -4.36
C ALA A 350 -12.54 4.15 -3.99
N GLN A 351 -11.80 5.11 -3.43
CA GLN A 351 -12.37 6.37 -2.91
C GLN A 351 -12.69 7.39 -4.02
N ASN A 352 -12.27 7.16 -5.26
CA ASN A 352 -12.57 8.09 -6.33
C ASN A 352 -14.08 8.31 -6.50
N PRO A 353 -14.55 9.57 -6.62
CA PRO A 353 -15.97 9.83 -6.82
C PRO A 353 -16.46 9.26 -8.15
N CYS A 354 -17.63 8.65 -8.13
CA CYS A 354 -18.27 8.10 -9.32
C CYS A 354 -19.76 8.41 -9.31
N LEU A 355 -20.30 8.65 -10.50
CA LEU A 355 -21.71 8.80 -10.75
C LEU A 355 -22.14 7.67 -11.70
N PHE A 356 -22.73 6.63 -11.16
CA PHE A 356 -23.25 5.51 -11.95
C PHE A 356 -24.54 5.91 -12.67
N HIS A 357 -24.67 5.53 -13.92
CA HIS A 357 -25.90 5.70 -14.69
C HIS A 357 -26.57 4.36 -14.90
N GLU A 358 -27.63 4.10 -14.14
CA GLU A 358 -28.36 2.83 -14.13
C GLU A 358 -29.83 3.07 -14.39
N ASN A 359 -30.40 2.39 -15.41
CA ASN A 359 -31.81 2.48 -15.74
C ASN A 359 -32.36 3.92 -15.92
N GLY A 360 -31.52 4.82 -16.47
CA GLY A 360 -31.88 6.22 -16.65
C GLY A 360 -31.75 7.09 -15.39
N ILE A 361 -31.27 6.52 -14.27
CA ILE A 361 -31.09 7.22 -12.99
C ILE A 361 -29.60 7.34 -12.70
N PHE A 362 -29.19 8.54 -12.26
CA PHE A 362 -27.85 8.77 -11.77
C PHE A 362 -27.77 8.46 -10.27
N ARG A 363 -26.90 7.50 -9.92
CA ARG A 363 -26.63 7.12 -8.53
C ARG A 363 -25.20 7.47 -8.18
N ARG A 364 -25.03 8.27 -7.12
CA ARG A 364 -23.71 8.62 -6.59
C ARG A 364 -23.13 7.43 -5.81
N LYS A 365 -21.82 7.25 -5.94
CA LYS A 365 -21.08 6.34 -5.07
C LYS A 365 -20.92 6.98 -3.69
N GLU A 366 -21.72 6.56 -2.72
CA GLU A 366 -21.70 7.11 -1.35
C GLU A 366 -20.62 6.45 -0.49
N ASN A 367 -20.34 5.17 -0.73
CA ASN A 367 -19.38 4.37 0.00
C ASN A 367 -18.36 3.72 -0.92
N ALA A 368 -17.18 3.52 -0.38
CA ALA A 368 -16.12 2.69 -0.93
C ALA A 368 -15.65 1.73 0.16
N TYR A 369 -15.12 0.58 -0.26
CA TYR A 369 -14.84 -0.50 0.66
C TYR A 369 -13.41 -1.01 0.50
N VAL A 370 -12.80 -1.37 1.63
CA VAL A 370 -11.56 -2.13 1.68
C VAL A 370 -11.84 -3.40 2.46
N PHE A 371 -11.52 -4.55 1.87
CA PHE A 371 -11.65 -5.85 2.52
C PHE A 371 -10.27 -6.46 2.69
N ASP A 372 -9.89 -6.75 3.92
CA ASP A 372 -8.60 -7.36 4.24
C ASP A 372 -8.80 -8.60 5.14
N PHE A 373 -7.91 -9.56 4.99
CA PHE A 373 -8.01 -10.87 5.63
C PHE A 373 -6.84 -11.13 6.60
N ASP A 374 -6.13 -10.06 7.03
CA ASP A 374 -5.09 -10.10 8.06
C ASP A 374 -5.32 -8.95 9.06
N PRO A 375 -6.16 -9.16 10.09
CA PRO A 375 -6.50 -8.10 11.06
C PRO A 375 -5.30 -7.51 11.77
N ALA A 376 -4.30 -8.33 12.10
CA ALA A 376 -3.13 -7.86 12.82
C ALA A 376 -2.34 -6.85 11.99
N ARG A 377 -2.09 -7.15 10.72
CA ARG A 377 -1.42 -6.24 9.78
C ARG A 377 -2.27 -5.02 9.48
N THR A 378 -3.54 -5.24 9.15
CA THR A 378 -4.48 -4.18 8.79
C THR A 378 -4.57 -3.12 9.85
N LEU A 379 -4.75 -3.52 11.11
CA LEU A 379 -4.91 -2.59 12.23
C LEU A 379 -3.59 -1.91 12.62
N LEU A 380 -2.44 -2.59 12.45
CA LEU A 380 -1.13 -1.93 12.61
C LEU A 380 -0.89 -0.86 11.56
N ILE A 381 -1.22 -1.13 10.30
CA ILE A 381 -1.14 -0.13 9.24
C ILE A 381 -2.09 1.02 9.48
N TYR A 382 -3.30 0.74 9.95
CA TYR A 382 -4.29 1.76 10.29
C TYR A 382 -3.83 2.65 11.44
N GLU A 383 -3.30 2.05 12.51
CA GLU A 383 -2.70 2.78 13.64
C GLU A 383 -1.57 3.70 13.14
N GLN A 384 -0.67 3.16 12.34
CA GLN A 384 0.43 3.93 11.79
C GLN A 384 -0.07 5.08 10.92
N PHE A 385 -1.01 4.83 10.03
CA PHE A 385 -1.62 5.87 9.20
C PHE A 385 -2.24 6.99 10.05
N ALA A 386 -3.00 6.64 11.10
CA ALA A 386 -3.59 7.62 12.01
C ALA A 386 -2.52 8.47 12.70
N ASN A 387 -1.43 7.85 13.14
CA ASN A 387 -0.34 8.55 13.82
C ASN A 387 0.47 9.43 12.85
N ASP A 388 0.63 9.01 11.60
CA ASP A 388 1.38 9.73 10.58
C ASP A 388 0.62 10.95 10.00
N LEU A 389 -0.66 11.12 10.36
CA LEU A 389 -1.43 12.31 10.02
C LEU A 389 -1.03 13.56 10.84
N SER A 390 -0.32 13.39 11.95
CA SER A 390 0.19 14.47 12.80
C SER A 390 1.70 14.41 12.89
N GLN A 391 2.36 15.57 12.78
CA GLN A 391 3.81 15.68 12.88
C GLN A 391 4.31 15.26 14.28
N ASP A 392 3.55 15.56 15.33
CA ASP A 392 3.94 15.24 16.71
C ASP A 392 3.96 13.73 16.97
N THR A 393 2.97 13.00 16.48
CA THR A 393 2.89 11.54 16.62
C THR A 393 3.74 10.78 15.60
N ALA A 394 3.93 11.29 14.39
CA ALA A 394 4.77 10.69 13.34
C ALA A 394 6.24 10.58 13.77
N SER A 395 6.73 11.55 14.55
CA SER A 395 8.09 11.52 15.11
C SER A 395 8.28 10.59 16.31
N GLY A 396 7.23 9.85 16.72
CA GLY A 396 7.25 8.96 17.88
C GLY A 396 7.23 9.66 19.25
N LYS A 397 7.03 11.00 19.27
CA LYS A 397 7.02 11.81 20.49
C LYS A 397 5.65 11.82 21.21
N GLY A 398 4.58 11.47 20.49
CA GLY A 398 3.23 11.46 21.05
C GLY A 398 3.02 10.39 22.13
N ASP A 399 2.25 10.71 23.16
CA ASP A 399 1.86 9.75 24.19
C ASP A 399 0.73 8.80 23.71
N THR A 400 0.37 7.86 24.58
CA THR A 400 -0.68 6.87 24.26
C THR A 400 -2.05 7.50 24.07
N ASP A 401 -2.36 8.57 24.80
CA ASP A 401 -3.67 9.23 24.74
C ASP A 401 -3.81 10.07 23.47
N GLU A 402 -2.74 10.74 23.03
CA GLU A 402 -2.68 11.42 21.74
C GLU A 402 -2.88 10.43 20.58
N ARG A 403 -2.18 9.28 20.61
CA ARG A 403 -2.35 8.23 19.59
C ARG A 403 -3.78 7.69 19.55
N LYS A 404 -4.39 7.44 20.70
CA LYS A 404 -5.81 7.05 20.79
C LYS A 404 -6.73 8.11 20.19
N ALA A 405 -6.48 9.39 20.48
CA ALA A 405 -7.28 10.50 19.95
C ALA A 405 -7.18 10.59 18.41
N HIS A 406 -5.99 10.40 17.84
CA HIS A 406 -5.82 10.37 16.38
C HIS A 406 -6.54 9.18 15.73
N ILE A 407 -6.41 7.99 16.31
CA ILE A 407 -7.14 6.81 15.85
C ILE A 407 -8.65 7.05 15.92
N GLN A 408 -9.15 7.59 17.03
CA GLN A 408 -10.58 7.89 17.19
C GLN A 408 -11.08 8.93 16.18
N THR A 409 -10.28 9.95 15.91
CA THR A 409 -10.59 10.97 14.90
C THR A 409 -10.67 10.34 13.51
N LEU A 410 -9.73 9.48 13.16
CA LEU A 410 -9.74 8.79 11.87
C LEU A 410 -10.93 7.82 11.76
N LEU A 411 -11.26 7.07 12.83
CA LEU A 411 -12.39 6.13 12.85
C LEU A 411 -13.74 6.81 12.56
N ASN A 412 -13.90 8.08 12.92
CA ASN A 412 -15.11 8.85 12.63
C ASN A 412 -15.36 9.06 11.13
N PHE A 413 -14.33 8.98 10.32
CA PHE A 413 -14.36 9.23 8.87
C PHE A 413 -13.98 8.01 8.03
N PHE A 414 -13.20 7.13 8.61
CA PHE A 414 -12.74 5.88 8.03
C PHE A 414 -13.02 4.73 9.01
N PRO A 415 -14.28 4.31 9.15
CA PRO A 415 -14.66 3.28 10.11
C PRO A 415 -13.99 1.94 9.77
N VAL A 416 -13.58 1.25 10.82
CA VAL A 416 -13.04 -0.11 10.75
C VAL A 416 -14.03 -1.07 11.38
N ILE A 417 -14.42 -2.09 10.64
CA ILE A 417 -15.29 -3.17 11.08
C ILE A 417 -14.45 -4.44 11.14
N GLY A 418 -14.46 -5.10 12.26
CA GLY A 418 -13.70 -6.33 12.47
C GLY A 418 -14.51 -7.38 13.21
N GLU A 419 -14.01 -8.60 13.24
CA GLU A 419 -14.65 -9.71 13.95
C GLU A 419 -14.36 -9.61 15.46
N ASP A 420 -15.38 -9.87 16.28
CA ASP A 420 -15.24 -10.06 17.73
C ASP A 420 -14.87 -11.52 18.07
N GLU A 421 -14.91 -11.87 19.36
CA GLU A 421 -14.58 -13.21 19.84
C GLU A 421 -15.63 -14.26 19.45
N GLU A 422 -16.84 -13.82 19.16
CA GLU A 422 -17.98 -14.62 18.70
C GLU A 422 -18.05 -14.76 17.17
N GLY A 423 -17.20 -14.03 16.42
CA GLY A 423 -17.15 -14.03 14.95
C GLY A 423 -18.14 -13.05 14.30
N GLU A 424 -18.76 -12.18 15.10
CA GLU A 424 -19.67 -11.15 14.60
C GLU A 424 -18.91 -9.89 14.16
N MET A 425 -19.36 -9.26 13.07
CA MET A 425 -18.75 -8.05 12.53
C MET A 425 -19.20 -6.83 13.33
N ILE A 426 -18.30 -6.21 14.05
CA ILE A 426 -18.55 -5.05 14.90
C ILE A 426 -17.68 -3.85 14.52
N PRO A 427 -18.18 -2.61 14.66
CA PRO A 427 -17.32 -1.42 14.59
C PRO A 427 -16.26 -1.44 15.67
N LEU A 428 -15.01 -1.18 15.29
CA LEU A 428 -13.89 -1.11 16.22
C LEU A 428 -13.72 0.32 16.75
N ASP A 429 -13.40 0.43 18.03
CA ASP A 429 -12.95 1.66 18.67
C ASP A 429 -11.42 1.74 18.72
N ALA A 430 -10.86 2.88 19.15
CA ALA A 430 -9.42 3.08 19.21
C ALA A 430 -8.70 2.07 20.12
N GLU A 431 -9.35 1.62 21.19
CA GLU A 431 -8.77 0.64 22.10
C GLU A 431 -8.68 -0.75 21.45
N LYS A 432 -9.72 -1.17 20.72
CA LYS A 432 -9.72 -2.42 19.96
C LYS A 432 -8.70 -2.39 18.82
N VAL A 433 -8.59 -1.28 18.08
CA VAL A 433 -7.57 -1.09 17.04
C VAL A 433 -6.17 -1.30 17.59
N LEU A 434 -5.87 -0.79 18.79
CA LEU A 434 -4.57 -0.96 19.44
C LEU A 434 -4.37 -2.34 20.07
N SER A 435 -5.43 -2.95 20.60
CA SER A 435 -5.30 -4.19 21.40
C SER A 435 -5.36 -5.47 20.57
N ILE A 436 -6.18 -5.51 19.51
CA ILE A 436 -6.35 -6.71 18.67
C ILE A 436 -5.02 -7.17 18.03
N PRO A 437 -4.23 -6.29 17.37
CA PRO A 437 -2.96 -6.71 16.81
C PRO A 437 -2.01 -7.28 17.86
N ARG A 438 -1.98 -6.67 19.04
CA ARG A 438 -1.13 -7.13 20.15
C ARG A 438 -1.55 -8.51 20.65
N LYS A 439 -2.87 -8.76 20.78
CA LYS A 439 -3.41 -10.08 21.16
C LYS A 439 -3.06 -11.16 20.13
N ILE A 440 -3.27 -10.88 18.83
CA ILE A 440 -2.97 -11.82 17.74
C ILE A 440 -1.46 -12.11 17.71
N LYS A 441 -0.63 -11.08 17.75
CA LYS A 441 0.82 -11.21 17.71
C LYS A 441 1.39 -11.85 18.98
N SER A 442 0.79 -11.62 20.13
CA SER A 442 1.16 -12.34 21.37
C SER A 442 0.87 -13.83 21.25
N LYS A 443 -0.27 -14.23 20.70
CA LYS A 443 -0.58 -15.65 20.43
C LYS A 443 0.43 -16.26 19.44
N GLU A 444 0.79 -15.52 18.39
CA GLU A 444 1.83 -15.93 17.43
C GLU A 444 3.20 -16.12 18.10
N VAL A 445 3.64 -15.18 18.94
CA VAL A 445 4.89 -15.27 19.69
C VAL A 445 4.91 -16.46 20.64
N VAL A 446 3.82 -16.70 21.38
CA VAL A 446 3.71 -17.86 22.28
C VAL A 446 3.80 -19.16 21.49
N ARG A 447 3.23 -19.23 20.29
CA ARG A 447 3.20 -20.42 19.44
C ARG A 447 4.53 -20.65 18.71
N MET A 448 5.11 -19.59 18.12
CA MET A 448 6.32 -19.65 17.28
C MET A 448 7.61 -19.37 18.07
N GLY A 449 7.51 -18.87 19.31
CA GLY A 449 8.65 -18.52 20.15
C GLY A 449 9.56 -17.48 19.47
N PHE A 450 10.86 -17.69 19.56
CA PHE A 450 11.87 -16.79 18.96
C PHE A 450 11.90 -16.79 17.42
N GLN A 451 11.13 -17.62 16.74
CA GLN A 451 10.98 -17.60 15.29
C GLN A 451 9.95 -16.57 14.81
N SER A 452 9.21 -15.94 15.72
CA SER A 452 8.25 -14.89 15.36
C SER A 452 8.95 -13.63 14.86
N ASN A 453 8.68 -13.23 13.63
CA ASN A 453 9.14 -11.97 13.05
C ASN A 453 8.71 -10.74 13.89
N PHE A 454 7.60 -10.86 14.61
CA PHE A 454 7.11 -9.80 15.50
C PHE A 454 8.04 -9.52 16.68
N LEU A 455 8.69 -10.56 17.22
CA LEU A 455 9.65 -10.40 18.32
C LEU A 455 10.84 -9.55 17.86
N PHE A 456 11.36 -9.80 16.65
CA PHE A 456 12.46 -9.03 16.08
C PHE A 456 12.08 -7.59 15.74
N GLN A 457 10.88 -7.36 15.23
CA GLN A 457 10.38 -6.01 14.94
C GLN A 457 10.16 -5.17 16.21
N ASN A 458 9.71 -5.78 17.30
CA ASN A 458 9.49 -5.05 18.57
C ASN A 458 10.74 -4.91 19.42
N ILE A 459 11.75 -5.76 19.28
CA ILE A 459 13.04 -5.56 19.92
C ILE A 459 13.67 -4.25 19.46
N SER A 460 13.52 -3.89 18.19
CA SER A 460 14.01 -2.60 17.66
C SER A 460 13.32 -1.39 18.29
N ASN A 461 12.04 -1.51 18.64
CA ASN A 461 11.27 -0.43 19.28
C ASN A 461 11.57 -0.28 20.78
N VAL A 462 11.99 -1.36 21.44
CA VAL A 462 12.33 -1.36 22.88
C VAL A 462 13.75 -0.85 23.14
N PHE A 463 14.66 -1.06 22.20
CA PHE A 463 16.06 -0.72 22.35
C PHE A 463 16.45 0.39 21.39
N SER A 464 15.89 1.55 21.34
CA SER A 464 16.39 2.73 20.59
C SER A 464 17.66 2.44 19.78
N ALA A 465 17.60 1.46 18.88
CA ALA A 465 18.77 0.96 18.18
C ALA A 465 19.25 2.04 17.20
N PRO A 466 20.57 2.28 17.06
CA PRO A 466 21.10 3.16 16.04
C PRO A 466 20.57 2.78 14.65
N GLN A 467 20.34 3.76 13.78
CA GLN A 467 19.77 3.56 12.44
C GLN A 467 20.51 2.48 11.64
N GLU A 468 21.83 2.39 11.79
CA GLU A 468 22.66 1.36 11.17
C GLU A 468 22.28 -0.07 11.57
N VAL A 469 21.85 -0.26 12.82
CA VAL A 469 21.36 -1.56 13.32
C VAL A 469 19.96 -1.85 12.79
N LEU A 470 19.10 -0.83 12.68
CA LEU A 470 17.77 -0.95 12.09
C LEU A 470 17.87 -1.29 10.60
N ASP A 471 18.79 -0.70 9.87
CA ASP A 471 19.04 -0.98 8.45
C ASP A 471 19.56 -2.42 8.25
N ILE A 472 20.42 -2.90 9.15
CA ILE A 472 20.86 -4.30 9.15
C ILE A 472 19.69 -5.24 9.43
N LEU A 473 18.83 -4.93 10.41
CA LEU A 473 17.68 -5.75 10.77
C LEU A 473 16.60 -5.75 9.67
N GLN A 474 16.38 -4.64 8.96
CA GLN A 474 15.47 -4.57 7.83
C GLN A 474 15.96 -5.35 6.60
N ASN A 475 17.28 -5.49 6.45
CA ASN A 475 17.90 -6.27 5.39
C ASN A 475 18.07 -7.76 5.74
N PHE A 476 17.77 -8.17 6.98
CA PHE A 476 17.63 -9.57 7.32
C PHE A 476 16.40 -10.13 6.60
N GLN A 477 16.63 -10.78 5.48
CA GLN A 477 15.57 -11.60 4.89
C GLN A 477 15.21 -12.70 5.92
N PRO A 478 13.93 -12.90 6.23
CA PRO A 478 13.55 -14.02 7.08
C PRO A 478 14.12 -15.29 6.45
N ILE A 479 14.73 -16.12 7.28
CA ILE A 479 15.17 -17.47 6.88
C ILE A 479 13.94 -18.11 6.26
N SER A 480 14.06 -18.57 5.02
CA SER A 480 12.93 -19.12 4.28
C SER A 480 12.28 -20.20 5.16
N GLU A 481 11.02 -20.00 5.50
CA GLU A 481 10.22 -20.83 6.41
C GLU A 481 10.19 -22.32 6.02
N ALA A 482 10.58 -22.66 4.80
CA ALA A 482 10.60 -24.00 4.24
C ALA A 482 11.47 -25.04 4.97
N LYS A 483 12.19 -24.67 6.03
CA LYS A 483 13.09 -25.60 6.76
C LYS A 483 13.01 -25.54 8.28
N ALA A 484 12.14 -24.77 8.87
CA ALA A 484 11.94 -24.78 10.32
C ALA A 484 11.14 -26.03 10.72
N LYS A 485 11.82 -27.07 11.18
CA LYS A 485 11.13 -28.16 11.88
C LYS A 485 10.59 -27.59 13.18
N PRO A 486 9.31 -27.82 13.54
CA PRO A 486 8.77 -27.40 14.82
C PRO A 486 9.63 -28.04 15.95
N ILE A 487 10.12 -27.19 16.84
CA ILE A 487 10.82 -27.67 18.04
C ILE A 487 9.74 -28.23 18.96
N GLN A 488 9.66 -29.52 19.05
CA GLN A 488 8.86 -30.15 20.10
C GLN A 488 9.56 -29.90 21.44
N ILE A 489 9.02 -28.94 22.20
CA ILE A 489 9.39 -28.79 23.61
C ILE A 489 8.74 -29.95 24.34
N THR A 490 9.52 -30.99 24.60
CA THR A 490 9.06 -32.09 25.46
C THR A 490 8.97 -31.58 26.91
N PRO A 491 7.97 -32.00 27.71
CA PRO A 491 7.82 -31.58 29.11
C PRO A 491 9.07 -31.80 29.99
N ASP A 492 9.98 -32.65 29.59
CA ASP A 492 11.22 -32.95 30.31
C ASP A 492 12.30 -31.85 30.21
N THR A 493 12.21 -30.92 29.27
CA THR A 493 13.23 -29.85 29.12
C THR A 493 13.15 -28.77 30.20
N GLY A 494 12.12 -28.75 31.01
CA GLY A 494 11.96 -27.80 32.12
C GLY A 494 12.39 -28.34 33.49
N ALA A 495 12.71 -29.65 33.60
CA ALA A 495 13.00 -30.29 34.88
C ALA A 495 14.42 -30.02 35.41
N ASP A 496 15.34 -29.56 34.53
CA ASP A 496 16.77 -29.35 34.89
C ASP A 496 17.16 -27.86 34.98
N LEU A 497 16.20 -26.94 35.02
CA LEU A 497 16.48 -25.53 35.19
C LEU A 497 16.59 -25.18 36.67
N SER A 498 17.81 -24.97 37.15
CA SER A 498 18.06 -24.42 38.48
C SER A 498 18.01 -22.89 38.48
N LEU A 499 17.42 -22.31 39.52
CA LEU A 499 17.47 -20.89 39.78
C LEU A 499 18.66 -20.61 40.69
N ASN A 500 19.44 -19.58 40.36
CA ASN A 500 20.48 -19.09 41.25
C ASN A 500 19.84 -18.33 42.45
N ASP A 501 20.65 -17.96 43.44
CA ASP A 501 20.22 -17.24 44.65
C ASP A 501 19.56 -15.89 44.38
N LYS A 502 19.61 -15.37 43.13
CA LYS A 502 18.96 -14.14 42.66
C LYS A 502 17.66 -14.39 41.89
N GLY A 503 17.23 -15.64 41.74
CA GLY A 503 16.04 -16.02 40.99
C GLY A 503 16.23 -16.00 39.48
N GLU A 504 17.46 -15.96 38.98
CA GLU A 504 17.82 -16.05 37.56
C GLU A 504 18.05 -17.52 37.20
N VAL A 505 17.68 -17.89 35.96
CA VAL A 505 17.89 -19.26 35.46
C VAL A 505 19.38 -19.47 35.17
N ASP A 506 20.02 -20.41 35.87
CA ASP A 506 21.41 -20.81 35.65
C ASP A 506 21.50 -21.78 34.48
N LEU A 507 21.80 -21.25 33.30
CA LEU A 507 21.96 -22.04 32.06
C LEU A 507 23.44 -22.13 31.72
N ASP A 508 23.93 -23.33 31.50
CA ASP A 508 25.25 -23.55 30.92
C ASP A 508 25.36 -22.80 29.56
N GLU A 509 26.40 -21.98 29.41
CA GLU A 509 26.63 -21.17 28.21
C GLU A 509 26.73 -22.09 26.97
N GLY A 510 27.29 -23.26 27.08
CA GLY A 510 27.39 -24.26 26.01
C GLY A 510 26.02 -24.78 25.57
N TYR A 511 25.06 -24.90 26.50
CA TYR A 511 23.70 -25.32 26.19
C TYR A 511 22.92 -24.27 25.40
N VAL A 512 22.98 -23.00 25.83
CA VAL A 512 22.32 -21.90 25.12
C VAL A 512 22.91 -21.73 23.74
N ILE A 513 24.22 -21.81 23.61
CA ILE A 513 24.95 -21.74 22.35
C ILE A 513 24.61 -22.90 21.41
N GLY A 514 24.57 -24.12 21.93
CA GLY A 514 24.19 -25.29 21.15
C GLY A 514 22.77 -25.18 20.59
N LYS A 515 21.82 -24.75 21.40
CA LYS A 515 20.43 -24.58 20.97
C LYS A 515 20.27 -23.41 19.98
N ALA A 516 21.00 -22.32 20.16
CA ALA A 516 21.03 -21.22 19.22
C ALA A 516 21.59 -21.66 17.85
N ALA A 517 22.66 -22.46 17.84
CA ALA A 517 23.24 -23.01 16.61
C ALA A 517 22.29 -23.99 15.90
N ASP A 518 21.52 -24.79 16.63
CA ASP A 518 20.51 -25.68 16.07
C ASP A 518 19.35 -24.92 15.40
N VAL A 519 18.94 -23.80 15.99
CA VAL A 519 17.81 -22.98 15.51
C VAL A 519 18.23 -22.02 14.39
N PHE A 520 19.36 -21.32 14.55
CA PHE A 520 19.79 -20.24 13.66
C PHE A 520 20.87 -20.66 12.65
N GLY A 521 21.45 -21.85 12.81
CA GLY A 521 22.54 -22.38 12.00
C GLY A 521 23.93 -21.80 12.33
N ALA A 522 24.97 -22.51 11.94
CA ALA A 522 26.36 -22.23 12.30
C ALA A 522 26.88 -20.84 11.85
N LYS A 523 26.37 -20.33 10.71
CA LYS A 523 26.83 -19.02 10.18
C LYS A 523 26.42 -17.83 11.05
N ILE A 524 25.26 -17.84 11.67
CA ILE A 524 24.82 -16.76 12.56
C ILE A 524 25.60 -16.80 13.86
N TYR A 525 25.89 -17.99 14.34
CA TYR A 525 26.70 -18.20 15.55
C TYR A 525 28.15 -17.70 15.38
N GLU A 526 28.79 -17.95 14.24
CA GLU A 526 30.13 -17.45 13.95
C GLU A 526 30.19 -15.91 13.86
N SER A 527 29.12 -15.27 13.36
CA SER A 527 29.04 -13.81 13.29
C SER A 527 28.85 -13.16 14.67
N THR A 528 28.09 -13.78 15.58
CA THR A 528 27.87 -13.26 16.94
C THR A 528 29.11 -13.42 17.83
N ARG A 529 29.93 -14.45 17.63
CA ARG A 529 31.20 -14.62 18.35
C ARG A 529 32.22 -13.49 18.12
N ARG A 530 32.13 -12.76 17.02
CA ARG A 530 33.00 -11.58 16.72
C ARG A 530 32.58 -10.33 17.48
N TRP A 531 31.42 -10.31 18.13
CA TRP A 531 30.84 -9.11 18.76
C TRP A 531 30.87 -9.12 20.31
N THR A 532 31.41 -10.12 20.95
CA THR A 532 31.64 -10.07 22.39
C THR A 532 32.85 -9.16 22.67
N PRO A 533 32.67 -7.96 23.26
CA PRO A 533 33.81 -7.19 23.72
C PRO A 533 34.55 -8.00 24.79
N PRO A 534 35.89 -7.96 24.84
CA PRO A 534 36.63 -8.62 25.89
C PRO A 534 36.19 -8.04 27.23
N CYS A 535 35.70 -8.88 28.13
CA CYS A 535 35.51 -8.52 29.53
C CYS A 535 36.86 -7.98 30.04
N ARG A 536 36.91 -6.69 30.41
CA ARG A 536 38.06 -6.14 31.12
C ARG A 536 37.99 -6.63 32.56
N PRO A 537 39.17 -6.97 33.16
CA PRO A 537 39.24 -7.44 34.53
C PRO A 537 38.82 -6.40 35.55
#